data_cb98365efdb40d03fc8ecf06b42c5975
#
_entry.id   cb98365efdb40d03fc8ecf06b42c5975
#
_cell.length_a   1.000
_cell.length_b   1.000
_cell.length_c   1.000
_cell.angle_alpha   90.00
_cell.angle_beta   90.00
_cell.angle_gamma   90.00
#
_symmetry.space_group_name_H-M   'P 1'
#
loop_
_entity.id
_entity.type
_entity.pdbx_description
1 polymer ?
#
loop_
_entity_poly.entity_id
_entity_poly.type
_entity_poly.pdbx_seq_one_letter_code
_entity_poly.pdbx_strand_id
1 'polypeptide(L)'
;MVAHLLRRVVLGATLGLLGPILPAQAVIQGEVSRNPNGARAFVVRIESTQGEICSGTLIAPDLVLTAAHCVMHQAGYSVVTVDRAFRQHRVQAIAASMHPDFVPGTTPEDQPGIDLALIKLAEPVSGDFVPLDPRGAGSIATGDSVHIAGFGVVAENRRNTARTLREANLVSIGSLQVANRVTVVTDRRRFAETAGAGACLGYSGGPILRGGPGGYQIVGVVSWSSGALQQNGRTRTACGGFTAVTPVAEHAGWIASRAAELARIQVGDAMPARGHRSDWMSRPGRQRR
;
A
#
# COMPACT_ATOMS: atom_id res chain seq x y z
N MET A 1 -36.73 -79.25 -9.85
CA MET A 1 -35.37 -78.77 -10.19
C MET A 1 -35.44 -77.27 -10.20
N VAL A 2 -34.90 -76.67 -9.13
CA VAL A 2 -35.00 -75.23 -8.82
C VAL A 2 -33.62 -74.61 -9.04
N ALA A 3 -33.48 -73.70 -9.98
CA ALA A 3 -32.25 -72.93 -10.26
C ALA A 3 -32.25 -71.66 -9.45
N HIS A 4 -31.32 -71.51 -8.50
CA HIS A 4 -31.10 -70.27 -7.73
C HIS A 4 -30.22 -69.31 -8.52
N LEU A 5 -30.76 -68.17 -8.88
CA LEU A 5 -30.04 -67.04 -9.49
C LEU A 5 -29.46 -66.15 -8.35
N LEU A 6 -28.16 -66.20 -8.17
CA LEU A 6 -27.41 -65.29 -7.26
C LEU A 6 -27.18 -63.99 -7.96
N ARG A 7 -27.87 -62.92 -7.55
CA ARG A 7 -27.57 -61.54 -7.90
C ARG A 7 -26.38 -61.04 -7.06
N ARG A 8 -25.24 -60.84 -7.69
CA ARG A 8 -24.10 -60.11 -7.09
C ARG A 8 -24.35 -58.61 -7.20
N VAL A 9 -24.58 -57.95 -6.06
CA VAL A 9 -24.58 -56.49 -5.96
C VAL A 9 -23.14 -56.05 -5.87
N VAL A 10 -22.66 -55.35 -6.91
CA VAL A 10 -21.35 -54.65 -6.89
C VAL A 10 -21.56 -53.30 -6.27
N LEU A 11 -21.14 -53.11 -5.02
CA LEU A 11 -21.03 -51.77 -4.40
C LEU A 11 -19.82 -51.05 -5.01
N GLY A 12 -20.06 -50.14 -5.90
CA GLY A 12 -19.04 -49.22 -6.41
C GLY A 12 -18.71 -48.16 -5.35
N ALA A 13 -17.56 -48.27 -4.70
CA ALA A 13 -17.03 -47.23 -3.83
C ALA A 13 -16.48 -46.09 -4.70
N THR A 14 -17.22 -45.01 -4.87
CA THR A 14 -16.71 -43.77 -5.43
C THR A 14 -15.78 -43.12 -4.43
N LEU A 15 -14.47 -43.30 -4.61
CA LEU A 15 -13.43 -42.56 -3.92
C LEU A 15 -13.48 -41.12 -4.46
N GLY A 16 -14.14 -40.21 -3.73
CA GLY A 16 -14.09 -38.79 -4.00
C GLY A 16 -12.65 -38.29 -3.80
N LEU A 17 -11.99 -37.92 -4.88
CA LEU A 17 -10.72 -37.17 -4.87
C LEU A 17 -10.99 -35.82 -4.23
N LEU A 18 -10.83 -35.69 -2.91
CA LEU A 18 -10.64 -34.41 -2.23
C LEU A 18 -9.25 -33.90 -2.62
N GLY A 19 -9.18 -33.20 -3.73
CA GLY A 19 -7.99 -32.41 -4.08
C GLY A 19 -7.69 -31.41 -2.97
N PRO A 20 -6.42 -31.11 -2.68
CA PRO A 20 -6.08 -30.11 -1.68
C PRO A 20 -6.71 -28.78 -2.10
N ILE A 21 -7.55 -28.20 -1.26
CA ILE A 21 -8.04 -26.82 -1.40
C ILE A 21 -6.85 -25.94 -1.11
N LEU A 22 -6.13 -25.54 -2.16
CA LEU A 22 -5.08 -24.54 -2.04
C LEU A 22 -5.73 -23.23 -1.57
N PRO A 23 -5.27 -22.63 -0.46
CA PRO A 23 -5.81 -21.35 -0.03
C PRO A 23 -5.61 -20.31 -1.14
N ALA A 24 -6.67 -19.58 -1.47
CA ALA A 24 -6.61 -18.47 -2.39
C ALA A 24 -5.61 -17.42 -1.83
N GLN A 25 -4.47 -17.27 -2.48
CA GLN A 25 -3.43 -16.34 -2.11
C GLN A 25 -3.80 -14.93 -2.59
N ALA A 26 -3.72 -13.96 -1.68
CA ALA A 26 -4.41 -12.66 -1.83
C ALA A 26 -3.62 -11.44 -1.25
N VAL A 27 -2.69 -11.01 -1.78
CA VAL A 27 -2.21 -9.94 -2.74
C VAL A 27 -2.52 -10.63 -4.03
N ILE A 28 -2.74 -10.05 -5.20
CA ILE A 28 -2.80 -11.06 -6.24
C ILE A 28 -1.59 -11.96 -6.00
N GLN A 29 -1.79 -13.19 -5.49
CA GLN A 29 -0.79 -14.15 -5.03
C GLN A 29 0.10 -13.75 -3.82
N GLY A 30 -0.29 -12.79 -2.95
CA GLY A 30 0.43 -12.49 -1.71
C GLY A 30 -0.19 -13.13 -0.46
N GLU A 31 0.54 -13.11 0.63
CA GLU A 31 0.15 -13.73 1.90
C GLU A 31 -0.47 -12.73 2.87
N VAL A 32 -1.40 -13.20 3.70
CA VAL A 32 -1.89 -12.40 4.83
C VAL A 32 -0.74 -12.19 5.81
N SER A 33 -0.41 -10.93 6.11
CA SER A 33 0.64 -10.60 7.08
C SER A 33 0.19 -11.03 8.48
N ARG A 34 0.74 -12.13 8.98
CA ARG A 34 0.41 -12.70 10.30
C ARG A 34 1.45 -12.41 11.36
N ASN A 35 2.68 -12.11 10.96
CA ASN A 35 3.77 -11.83 11.88
C ASN A 35 3.58 -10.47 12.57
N PRO A 36 3.38 -10.41 13.89
CA PRO A 36 3.19 -9.16 14.61
C PRO A 36 4.45 -8.27 14.62
N ASN A 37 5.63 -8.86 14.41
CA ASN A 37 6.91 -8.13 14.30
C ASN A 37 7.31 -7.91 12.83
N GLY A 38 6.43 -8.22 11.88
CA GLY A 38 6.58 -7.96 10.46
C GLY A 38 5.94 -6.64 10.05
N ALA A 39 5.40 -6.60 8.83
CA ALA A 39 4.76 -5.40 8.28
C ALA A 39 3.61 -4.85 9.15
N ARG A 40 2.96 -5.69 9.95
CA ARG A 40 1.90 -5.26 10.89
C ARG A 40 2.37 -4.28 11.96
N ALA A 41 3.65 -4.24 12.26
CA ALA A 41 4.19 -3.34 13.28
C ALA A 41 4.21 -1.87 12.83
N PHE A 42 4.09 -1.58 11.53
CA PHE A 42 4.24 -0.23 11.00
C PHE A 42 3.37 0.10 9.77
N VAL A 43 2.77 -0.89 9.10
CA VAL A 43 1.88 -0.61 7.96
C VAL A 43 0.48 -0.33 8.47
N VAL A 44 -0.10 0.76 7.97
CA VAL A 44 -1.42 1.25 8.37
C VAL A 44 -2.34 1.37 7.16
N ARG A 45 -3.66 1.31 7.41
CA ARG A 45 -4.69 1.63 6.43
C ARG A 45 -5.13 3.07 6.61
N ILE A 46 -5.22 3.82 5.51
CA ILE A 46 -5.74 5.18 5.48
C ILE A 46 -7.14 5.11 4.89
N GLU A 47 -8.10 5.73 5.56
CA GLU A 47 -9.49 5.80 5.12
C GLU A 47 -9.93 7.26 5.03
N SER A 48 -10.50 7.66 3.89
CA SER A 48 -11.13 8.96 3.72
C SER A 48 -12.62 8.91 4.07
N THR A 49 -13.19 10.04 4.43
CA THR A 49 -14.66 10.18 4.63
C THR A 49 -15.45 10.01 3.33
N GLN A 50 -14.77 9.99 2.19
CA GLN A 50 -15.35 9.72 0.86
C GLN A 50 -15.31 8.23 0.49
N GLY A 51 -14.78 7.37 1.39
CA GLY A 51 -14.75 5.92 1.20
C GLY A 51 -13.52 5.41 0.44
N GLU A 52 -12.54 6.25 0.18
CA GLU A 52 -11.27 5.83 -0.41
C GLU A 52 -10.41 5.12 0.63
N ILE A 53 -9.66 4.13 0.18
CA ILE A 53 -8.73 3.35 0.99
C ILE A 53 -7.35 3.43 0.35
N CYS A 54 -6.38 3.77 1.18
CA CYS A 54 -4.95 3.72 0.88
C CYS A 54 -4.20 2.96 1.99
N SER A 55 -2.92 2.79 1.78
CA SER A 55 -1.98 2.27 2.77
C SER A 55 -0.96 3.34 3.14
N GLY A 56 -0.26 3.14 4.23
CA GLY A 56 0.81 4.03 4.68
C GLY A 56 1.77 3.33 5.61
N THR A 57 2.83 4.02 5.99
CA THR A 57 3.86 3.54 6.90
C THR A 57 4.03 4.48 8.07
N LEU A 58 3.93 4.00 9.29
CA LEU A 58 4.33 4.76 10.48
C LEU A 58 5.84 5.03 10.42
N ILE A 59 6.22 6.31 10.44
CA ILE A 59 7.61 6.78 10.52
C ILE A 59 7.92 7.46 11.86
N ALA A 60 6.88 7.77 12.62
CA ALA A 60 6.91 8.14 14.02
C ALA A 60 5.59 7.68 14.66
N PRO A 61 5.44 7.67 16.00
CA PRO A 61 4.20 7.19 16.64
C PRO A 61 2.92 7.88 16.17
N ASP A 62 3.01 9.11 15.66
CA ASP A 62 1.90 9.93 15.20
C ASP A 62 2.11 10.51 13.78
N LEU A 63 3.07 9.97 13.04
CA LEU A 63 3.35 10.39 11.66
C LEU A 63 3.32 9.18 10.71
N VAL A 64 2.63 9.36 9.58
CA VAL A 64 2.50 8.34 8.53
C VAL A 64 3.04 8.89 7.22
N LEU A 65 3.93 8.13 6.57
CA LEU A 65 4.36 8.36 5.19
C LEU A 65 3.41 7.61 4.24
N THR A 66 2.95 8.29 3.18
CA THR A 66 2.02 7.75 2.18
C THR A 66 2.21 8.44 0.82
N ALA A 67 1.37 8.12 -0.16
CA ALA A 67 1.31 8.81 -1.45
C ALA A 67 0.47 10.10 -1.35
N ALA A 68 0.83 11.13 -2.12
CA ALA A 68 0.13 12.42 -2.08
C ALA A 68 -1.31 12.32 -2.62
N HIS A 69 -1.53 11.50 -3.65
CA HIS A 69 -2.87 11.30 -4.19
C HIS A 69 -3.84 10.70 -3.18
N CYS A 70 -3.35 10.01 -2.14
CA CYS A 70 -4.16 9.44 -1.05
C CYS A 70 -4.77 10.52 -0.13
N VAL A 71 -4.24 11.74 -0.14
CA VAL A 71 -4.66 12.84 0.75
C VAL A 71 -4.97 14.13 -0.02
N MET A 72 -5.08 14.06 -1.36
CA MET A 72 -5.29 15.25 -2.19
C MET A 72 -6.71 15.80 -2.13
N HIS A 73 -7.68 15.05 -1.66
CA HIS A 73 -9.07 15.47 -1.60
C HIS A 73 -9.37 16.24 -0.31
N GLN A 74 -10.33 17.17 -0.39
CA GLN A 74 -10.89 17.84 0.81
C GLN A 74 -11.80 16.86 1.55
N ALA A 75 -11.22 15.98 2.34
CA ALA A 75 -11.89 14.95 3.10
C ALA A 75 -11.29 14.84 4.50
N GLY A 76 -12.04 14.30 5.44
CA GLY A 76 -11.48 13.84 6.69
C GLY A 76 -10.75 12.52 6.47
N TYR A 77 -9.59 12.36 7.07
CA TYR A 77 -8.80 11.14 7.00
C TYR A 77 -8.64 10.51 8.37
N SER A 78 -8.62 9.20 8.40
CA SER A 78 -8.28 8.43 9.59
C SER A 78 -7.30 7.31 9.23
N VAL A 79 -6.45 7.00 10.19
CA VAL A 79 -5.50 5.89 10.11
C VAL A 79 -6.00 4.75 10.97
N VAL A 80 -6.03 3.56 10.41
CA VAL A 80 -6.44 2.34 11.09
C VAL A 80 -5.25 1.41 11.20
N THR A 81 -4.91 1.07 12.43
CA THR A 81 -3.89 0.07 12.78
C THR A 81 -4.55 -1.24 13.17
N VAL A 82 -3.81 -2.35 13.09
CA VAL A 82 -4.28 -3.68 13.48
C VAL A 82 -3.29 -4.25 14.48
N ASP A 83 -3.69 -4.36 15.75
CA ASP A 83 -2.84 -4.84 16.84
C ASP A 83 -2.52 -6.35 16.77
N ARG A 84 -1.72 -6.85 17.70
CA ARG A 84 -1.34 -8.28 17.75
C ARG A 84 -2.54 -9.22 17.89
N ALA A 85 -3.63 -8.76 18.51
CA ALA A 85 -4.88 -9.49 18.67
C ALA A 85 -5.85 -9.31 17.48
N PHE A 86 -5.39 -8.74 16.36
CA PHE A 86 -6.20 -8.40 15.18
C PHE A 86 -7.33 -7.40 15.44
N ARG A 87 -7.29 -6.65 16.53
CA ARG A 87 -8.24 -5.57 16.78
C ARG A 87 -7.81 -4.32 16.02
N GLN A 88 -8.79 -3.60 15.49
CA GLN A 88 -8.56 -2.37 14.75
C GLN A 88 -8.67 -1.17 15.70
N HIS A 89 -7.71 -0.27 15.59
CA HIS A 89 -7.69 1.01 16.28
C HIS A 89 -7.66 2.11 15.25
N ARG A 90 -8.49 3.14 15.44
CA ARG A 90 -8.64 4.26 14.51
C ARG A 90 -8.19 5.55 15.18
N VAL A 91 -7.29 6.27 14.52
CA VAL A 91 -6.82 7.59 14.93
C VAL A 91 -7.10 8.59 13.82
N GLN A 92 -7.63 9.76 14.16
CA GLN A 92 -7.92 10.82 13.20
C GLN A 92 -6.64 11.53 12.75
N ALA A 93 -6.58 11.89 11.48
CA ALA A 93 -5.57 12.80 10.96
C ALA A 93 -5.97 14.24 11.30
N ILE A 94 -5.01 15.04 11.78
CA ILE A 94 -5.19 16.48 12.08
C ILE A 94 -4.50 17.38 11.05
N ALA A 95 -3.51 16.85 10.33
CA ALA A 95 -2.87 17.55 9.23
C ALA A 95 -2.33 16.54 8.21
N ALA A 96 -2.25 16.98 6.95
CA ALA A 96 -1.56 16.28 5.89
C ALA A 96 -0.69 17.26 5.11
N SER A 97 0.44 16.81 4.60
CA SER A 97 1.34 17.62 3.80
C SER A 97 1.84 16.82 2.60
N MET A 98 1.42 17.23 1.42
CA MET A 98 1.90 16.69 0.14
C MET A 98 3.26 17.27 -0.22
N HIS A 99 4.04 16.53 -1.00
CA HIS A 99 5.28 17.05 -1.58
C HIS A 99 4.98 18.32 -2.41
N PRO A 100 5.81 19.36 -2.35
CA PRO A 100 5.52 20.64 -3.06
C PRO A 100 5.44 20.49 -4.58
N ASP A 101 6.14 19.51 -5.13
CA ASP A 101 6.13 19.22 -6.57
C ASP A 101 4.96 18.31 -6.99
N PHE A 102 4.11 17.85 -6.07
CA PHE A 102 2.91 17.12 -6.44
C PHE A 102 1.92 18.01 -7.17
N VAL A 103 1.38 17.55 -8.31
CA VAL A 103 0.40 18.27 -9.12
C VAL A 103 -0.99 17.70 -8.89
N PRO A 104 -1.84 18.37 -8.09
CA PRO A 104 -3.21 17.88 -7.84
C PRO A 104 -4.06 17.83 -9.11
N GLY A 105 -4.98 16.88 -9.18
CA GLY A 105 -5.92 16.72 -10.30
C GLY A 105 -5.39 15.88 -11.45
N THR A 106 -4.18 15.35 -11.36
CA THR A 106 -3.65 14.34 -12.29
C THR A 106 -3.92 12.93 -11.74
N THR A 107 -4.01 11.94 -12.62
CA THR A 107 -3.97 10.55 -12.18
C THR A 107 -2.57 10.18 -11.69
N PRO A 108 -2.39 9.16 -10.84
CA PRO A 108 -1.05 8.78 -10.40
C PRO A 108 -0.11 8.37 -11.54
N GLU A 109 -0.64 7.81 -12.62
CA GLU A 109 0.12 7.44 -13.83
C GLU A 109 0.57 8.66 -14.65
N ASP A 110 -0.24 9.72 -14.65
CA ASP A 110 0.03 10.97 -15.37
C ASP A 110 0.68 12.05 -14.49
N GLN A 111 1.01 11.71 -13.24
CA GLN A 111 1.61 12.63 -12.27
C GLN A 111 3.00 13.08 -12.70
N PRO A 112 3.22 14.37 -13.04
CA PRO A 112 4.55 14.83 -13.43
C PRO A 112 5.46 15.12 -12.24
N GLY A 113 4.90 15.27 -11.05
CA GLY A 113 5.59 15.60 -9.82
C GLY A 113 5.83 14.41 -8.90
N ILE A 114 6.02 14.69 -7.62
CA ILE A 114 6.40 13.70 -6.62
C ILE A 114 5.19 13.27 -5.81
N ASP A 115 4.82 12.00 -5.93
CA ASP A 115 3.65 11.42 -5.26
C ASP A 115 3.99 10.94 -3.85
N LEU A 116 4.30 11.86 -2.95
CA LEU A 116 4.58 11.62 -1.53
C LEU A 116 3.81 12.58 -0.64
N ALA A 117 3.36 12.10 0.52
CA ALA A 117 2.76 12.90 1.57
C ALA A 117 3.08 12.36 2.97
N LEU A 118 2.96 13.25 3.95
CA LEU A 118 2.96 12.91 5.37
C LEU A 118 1.61 13.25 5.98
N ILE A 119 1.14 12.40 6.91
CA ILE A 119 -0.07 12.61 7.70
C ILE A 119 0.34 12.73 9.17
N LYS A 120 -0.13 13.79 9.85
CA LYS A 120 -0.06 13.94 11.30
C LYS A 120 -1.34 13.43 11.93
N LEU A 121 -1.19 12.58 12.94
CA LEU A 121 -2.30 12.02 13.70
C LEU A 121 -2.59 12.89 14.93
N ALA A 122 -3.85 12.85 15.40
CA ALA A 122 -4.30 13.56 16.59
C ALA A 122 -3.61 13.07 17.87
N GLU A 123 -3.23 11.81 17.89
CA GLU A 123 -2.55 11.16 19.01
C GLU A 123 -1.63 10.05 18.46
N PRO A 124 -0.61 9.65 19.24
CA PRO A 124 0.20 8.48 18.90
C PRO A 124 -0.67 7.23 18.77
N VAL A 125 -0.34 6.35 17.80
CA VAL A 125 -0.99 5.04 17.74
C VAL A 125 -0.65 4.24 18.98
N SER A 126 -1.68 3.65 19.60
CA SER A 126 -1.52 2.83 20.81
C SER A 126 -1.19 1.39 20.44
N GLY A 127 -0.32 0.76 21.22
CA GLY A 127 0.07 -0.64 21.08
C GLY A 127 1.52 -0.84 20.69
N ASP A 128 1.85 -2.07 20.28
CA ASP A 128 3.23 -2.51 19.99
C ASP A 128 3.65 -2.16 18.54
N PHE A 129 3.43 -0.92 18.12
CA PHE A 129 3.87 -0.45 16.80
C PHE A 129 5.29 0.08 16.88
N VAL A 130 6.08 -0.24 15.84
CA VAL A 130 7.49 0.14 15.71
C VAL A 130 7.64 0.94 14.42
N PRO A 131 7.61 2.28 14.49
CA PRO A 131 7.81 3.12 13.31
C PRO A 131 9.13 2.83 12.60
N LEU A 132 9.13 2.91 11.27
CA LEU A 132 10.35 2.78 10.45
C LEU A 132 10.99 4.15 10.23
N ASP A 133 12.31 4.22 10.40
CA ASP A 133 13.06 5.43 10.09
C ASP A 133 13.37 5.53 8.59
N PRO A 134 12.80 6.52 7.87
CA PRO A 134 13.05 6.67 6.44
C PRO A 134 14.43 7.24 6.11
N ARG A 135 15.20 7.75 7.10
CA ARG A 135 16.53 8.35 6.88
C ARG A 135 17.58 7.35 6.44
N GLY A 136 17.38 6.07 6.76
CA GLY A 136 18.26 4.99 6.34
C GLY A 136 17.88 4.35 4.99
N ALA A 137 16.94 4.94 4.26
CA ALA A 137 16.47 4.40 2.99
C ALA A 137 17.62 4.34 1.97
N GLY A 138 17.87 3.15 1.44
CA GLY A 138 18.77 2.94 0.31
C GLY A 138 18.06 3.10 -1.03
N SER A 139 18.81 3.25 -2.12
CA SER A 139 18.28 3.21 -3.48
C SER A 139 17.83 1.79 -3.84
N ILE A 140 16.89 1.70 -4.78
CA ILE A 140 16.41 0.43 -5.34
C ILE A 140 17.11 0.24 -6.68
N ALA A 141 17.94 -0.81 -6.79
CA ALA A 141 18.60 -1.17 -8.05
C ALA A 141 17.78 -2.21 -8.83
N THR A 142 18.02 -2.28 -10.14
CA THR A 142 17.45 -3.36 -10.98
C THR A 142 17.90 -4.73 -10.46
N GLY A 143 16.97 -5.66 -10.31
CA GLY A 143 17.22 -7.00 -9.78
C GLY A 143 17.08 -7.12 -8.26
N ASP A 144 16.97 -6.01 -7.52
CA ASP A 144 16.76 -6.05 -6.08
C ASP A 144 15.46 -6.79 -5.74
N SER A 145 15.55 -7.68 -4.76
CA SER A 145 14.37 -8.29 -4.15
C SER A 145 13.81 -7.34 -3.10
N VAL A 146 12.53 -7.05 -3.20
CA VAL A 146 11.81 -6.15 -2.29
C VAL A 146 10.49 -6.78 -1.83
N HIS A 147 9.92 -6.25 -0.76
CA HIS A 147 8.62 -6.67 -0.25
C HIS A 147 7.63 -5.52 -0.39
N ILE A 148 6.42 -5.82 -0.86
CA ILE A 148 5.28 -4.90 -0.78
C ILE A 148 4.39 -5.29 0.37
N ALA A 149 3.86 -4.32 1.11
CA ALA A 149 2.85 -4.55 2.13
C ALA A 149 1.75 -3.47 2.07
N GLY A 150 0.49 -3.87 2.29
CA GLY A 150 -0.62 -2.92 2.26
C GLY A 150 -1.99 -3.56 2.45
N PHE A 151 -3.00 -2.70 2.50
CA PHE A 151 -4.40 -3.04 2.73
C PHE A 151 -5.25 -3.03 1.44
N GLY A 152 -4.64 -3.16 0.29
CA GLY A 152 -5.35 -3.21 -0.98
C GLY A 152 -6.21 -4.45 -1.18
N VAL A 153 -7.09 -4.37 -2.18
CA VAL A 153 -7.96 -5.49 -2.56
C VAL A 153 -7.17 -6.58 -3.27
N VAL A 154 -7.72 -7.78 -3.27
CA VAL A 154 -7.15 -8.96 -3.98
C VAL A 154 -7.58 -9.04 -5.44
N ALA A 155 -8.61 -8.32 -5.80
CA ALA A 155 -9.10 -8.11 -7.15
C ALA A 155 -10.02 -6.88 -7.14
N GLU A 156 -10.14 -6.19 -8.26
CA GLU A 156 -10.91 -4.95 -8.37
C GLU A 156 -12.37 -5.09 -7.95
N ASN A 157 -12.97 -6.24 -8.21
CA ASN A 157 -14.36 -6.56 -7.86
C ASN A 157 -14.53 -7.09 -6.42
N ARG A 158 -13.45 -7.16 -5.62
CA ARG A 158 -13.47 -7.68 -4.23
C ARG A 158 -13.10 -6.60 -3.21
N ARG A 159 -13.83 -5.49 -3.21
CA ARG A 159 -13.55 -4.32 -2.34
C ARG A 159 -13.53 -4.64 -0.85
N ASN A 160 -14.31 -5.60 -0.38
CA ASN A 160 -14.34 -6.03 1.03
C ASN A 160 -13.01 -6.65 1.54
N THR A 161 -12.08 -6.98 0.65
CA THR A 161 -10.78 -7.56 1.01
C THR A 161 -9.72 -6.52 1.41
N ALA A 162 -9.96 -5.23 1.19
CA ALA A 162 -9.06 -4.12 1.56
C ALA A 162 -8.89 -3.88 3.07
N ARG A 163 -9.49 -4.72 3.92
CA ARG A 163 -9.36 -4.62 5.39
C ARG A 163 -8.29 -5.54 5.96
N THR A 164 -7.65 -6.33 5.13
CA THR A 164 -6.65 -7.31 5.56
C THR A 164 -5.29 -6.89 5.04
N LEU A 165 -4.32 -6.72 5.96
CA LEU A 165 -2.93 -6.46 5.57
C LEU A 165 -2.35 -7.69 4.88
N ARG A 166 -1.73 -7.47 3.72
CA ARG A 166 -1.06 -8.49 2.93
C ARG A 166 0.32 -8.03 2.50
N GLU A 167 1.17 -8.99 2.22
CA GLU A 167 2.54 -8.76 1.78
C GLU A 167 2.94 -9.74 0.69
N ALA A 168 3.85 -9.34 -0.18
CA ALA A 168 4.42 -10.19 -1.23
C ALA A 168 5.87 -9.80 -1.54
N ASN A 169 6.60 -10.77 -2.11
CA ASN A 169 7.93 -10.56 -2.64
C ASN A 169 7.85 -10.14 -4.10
N LEU A 170 8.55 -9.07 -4.44
CA LEU A 170 8.66 -8.54 -5.79
C LEU A 170 10.13 -8.38 -6.17
N VAL A 171 10.38 -8.10 -7.44
CA VAL A 171 11.70 -7.74 -7.96
C VAL A 171 11.63 -6.39 -8.65
N SER A 172 12.64 -5.58 -8.45
CA SER A 172 12.81 -4.32 -9.18
C SER A 172 13.28 -4.60 -10.61
N ILE A 173 12.60 -3.99 -11.57
CA ILE A 173 13.03 -3.99 -12.98
C ILE A 173 13.69 -2.67 -13.39
N GLY A 174 13.91 -1.77 -12.42
CA GLY A 174 14.62 -0.51 -12.60
C GLY A 174 13.71 0.70 -12.66
N SER A 175 14.29 1.84 -13.01
CA SER A 175 13.57 3.11 -13.12
C SER A 175 12.95 3.29 -14.49
N LEU A 176 11.77 3.87 -14.53
CA LEU A 176 11.03 4.22 -15.73
C LEU A 176 10.68 5.71 -15.68
N GLN A 177 10.88 6.41 -16.80
CA GLN A 177 10.36 7.75 -16.99
C GLN A 177 9.01 7.65 -17.70
N VAL A 178 7.95 7.98 -16.98
CA VAL A 178 6.59 8.17 -17.51
C VAL A 178 6.31 9.67 -17.46
N ALA A 179 5.26 10.14 -16.81
CA ALA A 179 5.12 11.58 -16.53
C ALA A 179 6.20 12.05 -15.54
N ASN A 180 6.49 11.27 -14.52
CA ASN A 180 7.64 11.43 -13.60
C ASN A 180 8.56 10.21 -13.63
N ARG A 181 9.63 10.26 -12.84
CA ARG A 181 10.54 9.12 -12.65
C ARG A 181 10.04 8.25 -11.49
N VAL A 182 9.79 6.98 -11.78
CA VAL A 182 9.41 5.97 -10.80
C VAL A 182 10.34 4.76 -10.88
N THR A 183 10.46 4.02 -9.79
CA THR A 183 11.01 2.67 -9.82
C THR A 183 9.86 1.70 -10.05
N VAL A 184 10.06 0.70 -10.90
CA VAL A 184 9.04 -0.30 -11.21
C VAL A 184 9.42 -1.63 -10.58
N VAL A 185 8.47 -2.24 -9.88
CA VAL A 185 8.61 -3.57 -9.29
C VAL A 185 7.50 -4.49 -9.78
N THR A 186 7.75 -5.79 -9.85
CA THR A 186 6.80 -6.78 -10.37
C THR A 186 7.05 -8.16 -9.76
N ASP A 187 6.15 -9.10 -10.03
CA ASP A 187 6.35 -10.52 -9.70
C ASP A 187 7.55 -11.09 -10.44
N ARG A 188 8.49 -11.69 -9.71
CA ARG A 188 9.72 -12.26 -10.27
C ARG A 188 9.49 -13.39 -11.26
N ARG A 189 8.39 -14.11 -11.13
CA ARG A 189 8.07 -15.27 -11.99
C ARG A 189 7.22 -14.90 -13.19
N ARG A 190 6.45 -13.82 -13.08
CA ARG A 190 5.46 -13.42 -14.07
C ARG A 190 5.91 -12.25 -14.93
N PHE A 191 6.75 -11.36 -14.39
CA PHE A 191 7.25 -10.14 -15.08
C PHE A 191 6.13 -9.35 -15.79
N ALA A 192 4.95 -9.33 -15.16
CA ALA A 192 3.72 -8.72 -15.69
C ALA A 192 3.18 -9.32 -17.02
N GLU A 193 3.77 -10.37 -17.56
CA GLU A 193 3.22 -11.09 -18.74
C GLU A 193 1.85 -11.69 -18.42
N THR A 194 1.71 -12.25 -17.23
CA THR A 194 0.43 -12.70 -16.66
C THR A 194 0.27 -12.12 -15.26
N ALA A 195 -0.97 -12.08 -14.75
CA ALA A 195 -1.23 -11.58 -13.41
C ALA A 195 -0.45 -12.38 -12.36
N GLY A 196 0.36 -11.67 -11.59
CA GLY A 196 1.24 -12.18 -10.54
C GLY A 196 1.08 -11.43 -9.24
N ALA A 197 2.03 -11.57 -8.34
CA ALA A 197 2.10 -10.75 -7.14
C ALA A 197 2.30 -9.28 -7.52
N GLY A 198 1.63 -8.37 -6.82
CA GLY A 198 1.74 -6.93 -7.08
C GLY A 198 0.67 -6.12 -6.40
N ALA A 199 0.78 -4.80 -6.54
CA ALA A 199 -0.23 -3.89 -6.02
C ALA A 199 -1.58 -4.04 -6.75
N CYS A 200 -2.62 -3.58 -6.07
CA CYS A 200 -3.98 -3.43 -6.56
C CYS A 200 -4.58 -2.20 -5.85
N LEU A 201 -5.84 -1.87 -6.11
CA LEU A 201 -6.54 -0.74 -5.49
C LEU A 201 -6.43 -0.79 -3.95
N GLY A 202 -5.96 0.30 -3.34
CA GLY A 202 -5.76 0.44 -1.90
C GLY A 202 -4.33 0.13 -1.40
N TYR A 203 -3.42 -0.37 -2.26
CA TYR A 203 -1.99 -0.46 -1.95
C TYR A 203 -1.27 0.89 -2.06
N SER A 204 -1.85 1.86 -2.76
CA SER A 204 -1.35 3.24 -2.87
C SER A 204 -0.88 3.77 -1.52
N GLY A 205 0.31 4.34 -1.48
CA GLY A 205 0.93 4.86 -0.26
C GLY A 205 1.56 3.80 0.66
N GLY A 206 1.34 2.51 0.40
CA GLY A 206 1.98 1.42 1.14
C GLY A 206 3.48 1.34 0.86
N PRO A 207 4.27 0.74 1.79
CA PRO A 207 5.70 0.64 1.65
C PRO A 207 6.14 -0.41 0.63
N ILE A 208 7.25 -0.09 -0.03
CA ILE A 208 8.18 -1.05 -0.58
C ILE A 208 9.35 -1.15 0.40
N LEU A 209 9.65 -2.36 0.81
CA LEU A 209 10.57 -2.67 1.91
C LEU A 209 11.75 -3.50 1.42
N ARG A 210 12.91 -3.30 2.04
CA ARG A 210 14.05 -4.21 1.96
C ARG A 210 14.28 -4.84 3.33
N GLY A 211 14.89 -6.03 3.37
CA GLY A 211 15.14 -6.76 4.62
C GLY A 211 13.98 -7.67 5.00
N GLY A 212 13.86 -7.94 6.30
CA GLY A 212 12.86 -8.85 6.86
C GLY A 212 12.50 -8.49 8.30
N PRO A 213 11.72 -9.36 8.99
CA PRO A 213 11.30 -9.10 10.36
C PRO A 213 12.47 -8.75 11.29
N GLY A 214 12.35 -7.63 11.99
CA GLY A 214 13.40 -7.09 12.87
C GLY A 214 14.44 -6.20 12.21
N GLY A 215 14.40 -6.03 10.86
CA GLY A 215 15.37 -5.21 10.11
C GLY A 215 14.79 -4.69 8.79
N TYR A 216 13.51 -4.34 8.75
CA TYR A 216 12.92 -3.71 7.57
C TYR A 216 13.42 -2.28 7.37
N GLN A 217 13.70 -1.96 6.12
CA GLN A 217 14.00 -0.62 5.61
C GLN A 217 12.93 -0.23 4.60
N ILE A 218 12.32 0.95 4.77
CA ILE A 218 11.45 1.50 3.73
C ILE A 218 12.33 2.08 2.61
N VAL A 219 12.16 1.59 1.38
CA VAL A 219 12.94 2.05 0.22
C VAL A 219 12.07 2.77 -0.81
N GLY A 220 10.75 2.61 -0.73
CA GLY A 220 9.82 3.28 -1.63
C GLY A 220 8.39 3.31 -1.11
N VAL A 221 7.57 4.12 -1.78
CA VAL A 221 6.12 4.27 -1.55
C VAL A 221 5.37 3.92 -2.82
N VAL A 222 4.37 3.06 -2.74
CA VAL A 222 3.54 2.69 -3.89
C VAL A 222 2.76 3.91 -4.39
N SER A 223 2.96 4.27 -5.65
CA SER A 223 2.23 5.34 -6.33
C SER A 223 1.04 4.78 -7.12
N TRP A 224 1.29 3.93 -8.10
CA TRP A 224 0.24 3.33 -8.90
C TRP A 224 0.57 1.89 -9.31
N SER A 225 -0.40 1.19 -9.88
CA SER A 225 -0.22 -0.17 -10.36
C SER A 225 -1.01 -0.42 -11.64
N SER A 226 -0.53 -1.35 -12.44
CA SER A 226 -1.20 -1.80 -13.65
C SER A 226 -1.50 -3.29 -13.58
N GLY A 227 -2.40 -3.75 -14.44
CA GLY A 227 -2.60 -5.17 -14.69
C GLY A 227 -1.50 -5.77 -15.54
N ALA A 228 -1.58 -7.09 -15.72
CA ALA A 228 -0.68 -7.83 -16.60
C ALA A 228 -0.80 -7.36 -18.06
N LEU A 229 0.32 -7.47 -18.79
CA LEU A 229 0.36 -7.26 -20.22
C LEU A 229 -0.40 -8.43 -20.89
N GLN A 230 -1.54 -8.13 -21.52
CA GLN A 230 -2.26 -9.15 -22.28
C GLN A 230 -1.88 -9.05 -23.76
N GLN A 231 -1.77 -10.19 -24.42
CA GLN A 231 -1.36 -10.32 -25.83
C GLN A 231 -2.23 -9.54 -26.83
N ASN A 232 -3.42 -9.06 -26.44
CA ASN A 232 -4.34 -8.31 -27.26
C ASN A 232 -4.62 -6.88 -26.78
N GLY A 233 -3.81 -6.34 -25.88
CA GLY A 233 -3.83 -4.92 -25.50
C GLY A 233 -5.12 -4.44 -24.79
N ARG A 234 -5.95 -5.33 -24.27
CA ARG A 234 -7.32 -5.02 -23.82
C ARG A 234 -7.61 -5.13 -22.33
N THR A 235 -6.67 -5.33 -21.45
CA THR A 235 -7.01 -5.27 -20.04
C THR A 235 -6.41 -4.08 -19.34
N ARG A 236 -7.28 -3.19 -18.96
CA ARG A 236 -7.04 -2.10 -18.03
C ARG A 236 -7.43 -2.55 -16.62
N THR A 237 -6.71 -3.51 -16.05
CA THR A 237 -6.81 -3.82 -14.63
C THR A 237 -5.70 -3.08 -13.91
N ALA A 238 -5.96 -2.65 -12.67
CA ALA A 238 -4.95 -2.01 -11.82
C ALA A 238 -4.15 -3.02 -11.00
N CYS A 239 -4.26 -4.31 -11.29
CA CYS A 239 -3.86 -5.35 -10.34
C CYS A 239 -2.93 -6.41 -10.95
N GLY A 240 -1.81 -6.71 -10.24
CA GLY A 240 -1.00 -7.90 -10.48
C GLY A 240 -0.02 -7.84 -11.66
N GLY A 241 0.20 -6.66 -12.22
CA GLY A 241 1.21 -6.41 -13.23
C GLY A 241 2.40 -5.62 -12.68
N PHE A 242 2.61 -4.42 -13.18
CA PHE A 242 3.64 -3.51 -12.67
C PHE A 242 3.14 -2.72 -11.47
N THR A 243 4.04 -2.44 -10.56
CA THR A 243 3.82 -1.51 -9.44
C THR A 243 4.86 -0.40 -9.54
N ALA A 244 4.39 0.84 -9.72
CA ALA A 244 5.23 2.03 -9.74
C ALA A 244 5.43 2.57 -8.32
N VAL A 245 6.64 2.94 -8.02
CA VAL A 245 7.13 3.27 -6.69
C VAL A 245 7.86 4.60 -6.72
N THR A 246 7.50 5.52 -5.84
CA THR A 246 8.29 6.71 -5.56
C THR A 246 9.42 6.36 -4.61
N PRO A 247 10.71 6.50 -5.00
CA PRO A 247 11.85 6.15 -4.15
C PRO A 247 11.95 7.07 -2.93
N VAL A 248 12.13 6.50 -1.73
CA VAL A 248 12.22 7.30 -0.48
C VAL A 248 13.56 8.00 -0.33
N ALA A 249 14.66 7.35 -0.72
CA ALA A 249 16.01 7.89 -0.55
C ALA A 249 16.21 9.26 -1.23
N GLU A 250 15.61 9.46 -2.40
CA GLU A 250 15.71 10.71 -3.17
C GLU A 250 14.97 11.87 -2.50
N HIS A 251 14.05 11.58 -1.58
CA HIS A 251 13.20 12.56 -0.88
C HIS A 251 13.41 12.59 0.64
N ALA A 252 14.45 11.93 1.15
CA ALA A 252 14.72 11.81 2.57
C ALA A 252 14.85 13.17 3.28
N GLY A 253 15.44 14.16 2.62
CA GLY A 253 15.56 15.53 3.13
C GLY A 253 14.21 16.22 3.31
N TRP A 254 13.32 16.12 2.31
CA TRP A 254 11.97 16.66 2.40
C TRP A 254 11.17 15.94 3.49
N ILE A 255 11.23 14.62 3.55
CA ILE A 255 10.52 13.81 4.55
C ILE A 255 10.96 14.25 5.96
N ALA A 256 12.27 14.37 6.21
CA ALA A 256 12.79 14.75 7.52
C ALA A 256 12.38 16.17 7.92
N SER A 257 12.50 17.14 7.01
CA SER A 257 12.10 18.54 7.25
C SER A 257 10.61 18.65 7.56
N ARG A 258 9.79 18.01 6.72
CA ARG A 258 8.34 18.06 6.87
C ARG A 258 7.85 17.30 8.10
N ALA A 259 8.48 16.18 8.45
CA ALA A 259 8.20 15.44 9.68
C ALA A 259 8.45 16.32 10.92
N ALA A 260 9.57 17.06 10.94
CA ALA A 260 9.90 17.98 12.04
C ALA A 260 8.90 19.14 12.16
N GLU A 261 8.36 19.64 11.05
CA GLU A 261 7.32 20.68 11.06
C GLU A 261 5.98 20.12 11.59
N LEU A 262 5.55 18.98 11.08
CA LEU A 262 4.30 18.35 11.49
C LEU A 262 4.32 17.88 12.95
N ALA A 263 5.49 17.48 13.48
CA ALA A 263 5.64 17.10 14.89
C ALA A 263 5.29 18.24 15.88
N ARG A 264 5.32 19.51 15.44
CA ARG A 264 4.98 20.68 16.25
C ARG A 264 3.48 21.00 16.27
N ILE A 265 2.70 20.39 15.37
CA ILE A 265 1.25 20.62 15.29
C ILE A 265 0.58 19.85 16.44
N GLN A 266 -0.27 20.55 17.20
CA GLN A 266 -1.08 19.99 18.29
C GLN A 266 -2.56 19.96 17.91
N VAL A 267 -3.36 19.17 18.62
CA VAL A 267 -4.81 19.03 18.38
C VAL A 267 -5.55 20.38 18.43
N GLY A 268 -5.06 21.33 19.23
CA GLY A 268 -5.62 22.69 19.31
C GLY A 268 -5.37 23.56 18.08
N ASP A 269 -4.36 23.20 17.26
CA ASP A 269 -4.00 23.89 16.02
C ASP A 269 -4.75 23.31 14.80
N ALA A 270 -5.48 22.20 14.99
CA ALA A 270 -6.27 21.57 13.94
C ALA A 270 -7.38 22.52 13.49
N MET A 271 -7.43 22.84 12.20
CA MET A 271 -8.43 23.72 11.60
C MET A 271 -9.86 23.25 11.93
N PRO A 272 -10.76 24.17 12.31
CA PRO A 272 -12.17 23.83 12.52
C PRO A 272 -12.76 23.34 11.18
N ALA A 273 -13.49 22.26 11.23
CA ALA A 273 -14.26 21.73 10.10
C ALA A 273 -15.47 22.63 9.79
N ARG A 274 -15.22 23.86 9.32
CA ARG A 274 -16.23 24.74 8.68
C ARG A 274 -15.55 25.76 7.78
N GLY A 275 -15.76 25.62 6.48
CA GLY A 275 -15.97 26.65 5.47
C GLY A 275 -15.14 27.93 5.57
N HIS A 276 -13.84 27.84 5.23
CA HIS A 276 -13.19 28.94 4.55
C HIS A 276 -12.09 28.41 3.64
N ARG A 277 -11.94 29.08 2.49
CA ARG A 277 -11.01 28.77 1.39
C ARG A 277 -9.61 28.43 1.91
N SER A 278 -9.13 27.33 1.43
CA SER A 278 -7.78 26.81 1.33
C SER A 278 -6.64 27.84 1.37
N ASP A 279 -6.09 28.14 2.54
CA ASP A 279 -4.79 28.80 2.66
C ASP A 279 -3.63 27.84 2.98
N TRP A 280 -3.89 26.54 3.01
CA TRP A 280 -2.85 25.54 3.22
C TRP A 280 -2.26 24.98 1.91
N MET A 281 -2.88 25.34 0.75
CA MET A 281 -2.25 25.13 -0.56
C MET A 281 -1.42 26.35 -0.92
N SER A 282 -0.09 26.22 -0.78
CA SER A 282 0.92 27.11 -1.35
C SER A 282 0.95 28.56 -0.82
N ARG A 283 1.86 28.83 0.12
CA ARG A 283 2.56 30.13 0.10
C ARG A 283 3.76 29.99 -0.84
N PRO A 284 3.77 30.61 -2.01
CA PRO A 284 4.99 30.74 -2.80
C PRO A 284 5.97 31.61 -2.01
N GLY A 285 7.22 31.14 -1.93
CA GLY A 285 8.31 31.90 -1.33
C GLY A 285 8.37 33.30 -1.91
N ARG A 286 8.31 34.34 -1.06
CA ARG A 286 8.64 35.71 -1.45
C ARG A 286 10.11 35.76 -1.87
N GLN A 287 10.36 35.83 -3.15
CA GLN A 287 11.63 36.35 -3.65
C GLN A 287 11.72 37.83 -3.20
N ARG A 288 12.66 38.12 -2.32
CA ARG A 288 13.10 39.47 -2.04
C ARG A 288 14.06 39.88 -3.19
N ARG A 289 13.78 40.99 -3.80
CA ARG A 289 14.70 41.71 -4.71
C ARG A 289 15.93 42.20 -3.95
#